data_b1a7e08aaa54efdb5ecb7adbfa1b788a
#
_entry.id   b1a7e08aaa54efdb5ecb7adbfa1b788a
#
_cell.length_a   1.000
_cell.length_b   1.000
_cell.length_c   1.000
_cell.angle_alpha   90.00
_cell.angle_beta   90.00
_cell.angle_gamma   90.00
#
_symmetry.space_group_name_H-M   'P 1'
#
loop_
_entity.id
_entity.type
_entity.pdbx_description
1 polymer ?
#
loop_
_entity_poly.entity_id
_entity_poly.type
_entity_poly.pdbx_seq_one_letter_code
_entity_poly.pdbx_strand_id
1 'polypeptide(L)'
;LQLLKLPDGTVKVLVEGNRRVKIVDFKDDEKFITCGFEYYEDQIDKNDDLLPLATTAVRRLEKLTSINKKISSETINSIKELKDPSKIADNIASHLNTTISEKQQMFETADVKKRLNIVIKIMENETSIIGVEKRIRGRVKTQMEKTQREYYLNEQLKAIQKELGEIEDGKDENSNLNKAILKSKMPKEVQKKCLSELKKLKNM
;
A
#
# COMPACT_ATOMS: atom_id res chain seq x y z
N LEU A 1 -27.20 -22.86 -2.20
CA LEU A 1 -26.06 -23.56 -1.61
C LEU A 1 -25.46 -24.47 -2.68
N GLN A 2 -24.23 -24.24 -3.08
CA GLN A 2 -23.51 -25.10 -4.02
C GLN A 2 -22.37 -25.80 -3.29
N LEU A 3 -22.28 -27.11 -3.49
CA LEU A 3 -21.29 -27.98 -2.86
C LEU A 3 -20.38 -28.53 -3.96
N LEU A 4 -19.08 -28.26 -3.88
CA LEU A 4 -18.06 -28.77 -4.78
C LEU A 4 -17.11 -29.68 -3.99
N LYS A 5 -17.09 -30.97 -4.32
CA LYS A 5 -16.12 -31.93 -3.77
C LYS A 5 -14.88 -31.94 -4.67
N LEU A 6 -13.73 -31.68 -4.09
CA LEU A 6 -12.43 -31.77 -4.76
C LEU A 6 -11.87 -33.19 -4.68
N PRO A 7 -10.96 -33.59 -5.61
CA PRO A 7 -10.37 -34.93 -5.63
C PRO A 7 -9.55 -35.26 -4.38
N ASP A 8 -9.07 -34.27 -3.65
CA ASP A 8 -8.32 -34.38 -2.39
C ASP A 8 -9.20 -34.64 -1.16
N GLY A 9 -10.51 -34.77 -1.35
CA GLY A 9 -11.48 -34.95 -0.26
C GLY A 9 -11.97 -33.64 0.37
N THR A 10 -11.41 -32.49 -0.03
CA THR A 10 -11.84 -31.17 0.44
C THR A 10 -13.21 -30.83 -0.13
N VAL A 11 -14.08 -30.26 0.70
CA VAL A 11 -15.40 -29.77 0.29
C VAL A 11 -15.41 -28.26 0.28
N LYS A 12 -15.64 -27.66 -0.88
CA LYS A 12 -15.90 -26.21 -1.01
C LYS A 12 -17.38 -25.97 -1.01
N VAL A 13 -17.83 -25.08 -0.15
CA VAL A 13 -19.23 -24.68 -0.04
C VAL A 13 -19.36 -23.23 -0.41
N LEU A 14 -20.21 -22.93 -1.39
CA LEU A 14 -20.61 -21.57 -1.72
C LEU A 14 -21.86 -21.23 -0.91
N VAL A 15 -21.76 -20.21 -0.07
CA VAL A 15 -22.86 -19.72 0.77
C VAL A 15 -23.18 -18.28 0.40
N GLU A 16 -24.46 -17.94 0.43
CA GLU A 16 -24.95 -16.58 0.23
C GLU A 16 -25.65 -16.11 1.51
N GLY A 17 -25.26 -14.95 2.02
CA GLY A 17 -25.88 -14.33 3.18
C GLY A 17 -27.25 -13.76 2.80
N ASN A 18 -28.28 -14.08 3.59
CA ASN A 18 -29.66 -13.63 3.34
C ASN A 18 -30.07 -12.49 4.27
N ARG A 19 -29.84 -12.63 5.58
CA ARG A 19 -30.24 -11.65 6.59
C ARG A 19 -29.16 -11.48 7.64
N ARG A 20 -29.12 -10.31 8.28
CA ARG A 20 -28.28 -10.06 9.45
C ARG A 20 -28.96 -10.61 10.70
N VAL A 21 -28.13 -11.17 11.55
CA VAL A 21 -28.54 -11.65 12.86
C VAL A 21 -27.52 -11.23 13.90
N LYS A 22 -27.98 -10.98 15.11
CA LYS A 22 -27.14 -10.78 16.28
C LYS A 22 -27.08 -12.08 17.04
N ILE A 23 -25.87 -12.60 17.24
CA ILE A 23 -25.66 -13.79 18.04
C ILE A 23 -25.85 -13.41 19.52
N VAL A 24 -26.68 -14.15 20.22
CA VAL A 24 -27.02 -13.91 21.64
C VAL A 24 -26.19 -14.84 22.53
N ASP A 25 -26.15 -16.12 22.18
CA ASP A 25 -25.42 -17.15 22.93
C ASP A 25 -24.82 -18.19 21.97
N PHE A 26 -23.77 -18.84 22.44
CA PHE A 26 -23.17 -19.99 21.76
C PHE A 26 -23.44 -21.24 22.58
N LYS A 27 -23.81 -22.31 21.90
CA LYS A 27 -23.92 -23.64 22.47
C LYS A 27 -22.96 -24.55 21.74
N ASP A 28 -22.03 -25.09 22.51
CA ASP A 28 -21.01 -26.01 22.00
C ASP A 28 -21.57 -27.44 22.15
N ASP A 29 -22.13 -27.95 21.05
CA ASP A 29 -22.50 -29.36 20.95
C ASP A 29 -21.32 -30.15 20.41
N GLU A 30 -21.09 -31.38 20.90
CA GLU A 30 -19.91 -32.22 20.56
C GLU A 30 -19.63 -32.37 19.06
N LYS A 31 -20.61 -32.11 18.19
CA LYS A 31 -20.49 -32.27 16.73
C LYS A 31 -20.43 -30.98 15.93
N PHE A 32 -21.03 -29.93 16.42
CA PHE A 32 -21.09 -28.62 15.74
C PHE A 32 -21.50 -27.52 16.71
N ILE A 33 -21.04 -26.31 16.45
CA ILE A 33 -21.38 -25.13 17.23
C ILE A 33 -22.76 -24.64 16.79
N THR A 34 -23.68 -24.46 17.74
CA THR A 34 -24.99 -23.81 17.54
C THR A 34 -25.02 -22.46 18.23
N CYS A 35 -25.86 -21.56 17.77
CA CYS A 35 -26.04 -20.26 18.41
C CYS A 35 -27.51 -19.87 18.45
N GLY A 36 -27.89 -19.21 19.55
CA GLY A 36 -29.12 -18.44 19.60
C GLY A 36 -28.92 -17.10 18.88
N PHE A 37 -29.90 -16.66 18.12
CA PHE A 37 -29.81 -15.40 17.41
C PHE A 37 -31.10 -14.61 17.43
N GLU A 38 -30.96 -13.28 17.27
CA GLU A 38 -32.06 -12.35 17.02
C GLU A 38 -31.85 -11.71 15.65
N TYR A 39 -32.97 -11.43 14.94
CA TYR A 39 -32.88 -10.70 13.69
C TYR A 39 -32.46 -9.27 13.94
N TYR A 40 -31.51 -8.80 13.14
CA TYR A 40 -30.97 -7.46 13.21
C TYR A 40 -31.43 -6.66 11.99
N GLU A 41 -32.46 -5.80 12.21
CA GLU A 41 -33.08 -5.03 11.15
C GLU A 41 -32.31 -3.70 10.92
N ASP A 42 -32.29 -3.29 9.66
CA ASP A 42 -31.71 -2.00 9.29
C ASP A 42 -32.61 -0.85 9.79
N GLN A 43 -31.95 0.16 10.35
CA GLN A 43 -32.60 1.40 10.79
C GLN A 43 -32.43 2.45 9.68
N ILE A 44 -33.59 2.87 9.13
CA ILE A 44 -33.66 3.93 8.12
C ILE A 44 -34.61 5.00 8.70
N ASP A 45 -34.06 6.21 8.86
CA ASP A 45 -34.90 7.34 9.24
C ASP A 45 -35.80 7.71 8.04
N LYS A 46 -37.10 7.86 8.29
CA LYS A 46 -38.12 8.19 7.25
C LYS A 46 -37.86 9.52 6.56
N ASN A 47 -37.12 10.41 7.20
CA ASN A 47 -36.77 11.74 6.68
C ASN A 47 -35.44 11.76 5.91
N ASP A 48 -34.67 10.67 5.91
CA ASP A 48 -33.38 10.61 5.24
C ASP A 48 -33.53 10.11 3.80
N ASP A 49 -33.21 10.97 2.85
CA ASP A 49 -32.96 10.53 1.47
C ASP A 49 -31.56 9.95 1.36
N LEU A 50 -31.46 8.62 1.40
CA LEU A 50 -30.19 7.89 1.34
C LEU A 50 -29.69 7.68 -0.09
N LEU A 51 -30.49 7.93 -1.12
CA LEU A 51 -30.12 7.72 -2.51
C LEU A 51 -28.91 8.56 -2.96
N PRO A 52 -28.83 9.86 -2.66
CA PRO A 52 -27.65 10.65 -3.00
C PRO A 52 -26.39 10.16 -2.33
N LEU A 53 -26.49 9.70 -1.08
CA LEU A 53 -25.35 9.16 -0.33
C LEU A 53 -24.88 7.82 -0.93
N ALA A 54 -25.82 6.92 -1.25
CA ALA A 54 -25.55 5.65 -1.91
C ALA A 54 -24.90 5.87 -3.29
N THR A 55 -25.43 6.81 -4.09
CA THR A 55 -24.85 7.19 -5.38
C THR A 55 -23.42 7.72 -5.22
N THR A 56 -23.17 8.51 -4.17
CA THR A 56 -21.83 9.01 -3.84
C THR A 56 -20.89 7.86 -3.50
N ALA A 57 -21.36 6.87 -2.71
CA ALA A 57 -20.57 5.69 -2.38
C ALA A 57 -20.17 4.89 -3.64
N VAL A 58 -21.12 4.66 -4.56
CA VAL A 58 -20.83 3.99 -5.84
C VAL A 58 -19.82 4.75 -6.68
N ARG A 59 -19.95 6.07 -6.78
CA ARG A 59 -18.96 6.92 -7.51
C ARG A 59 -17.57 6.87 -6.87
N ARG A 60 -17.49 6.80 -5.54
CA ARG A 60 -16.20 6.63 -4.84
C ARG A 60 -15.59 5.25 -5.11
N LEU A 61 -16.41 4.21 -5.17
CA LEU A 61 -15.97 2.87 -5.55
C LEU A 61 -15.40 2.84 -6.97
N GLU A 62 -16.05 3.47 -7.93
CA GLU A 62 -15.55 3.60 -9.31
C GLU A 62 -14.18 4.27 -9.35
N LYS A 63 -14.03 5.37 -8.60
CA LYS A 63 -12.75 6.07 -8.51
C LYS A 63 -11.66 5.19 -7.91
N LEU A 64 -11.96 4.48 -6.83
CA LEU A 64 -11.03 3.55 -6.20
C LEU A 64 -10.61 2.44 -7.17
N THR A 65 -11.57 1.85 -7.89
CA THR A 65 -11.34 0.78 -8.86
C THR A 65 -10.49 1.26 -10.05
N SER A 66 -10.70 2.48 -10.53
CA SER A 66 -9.89 3.06 -11.62
C SER A 66 -8.40 3.15 -11.25
N ILE A 67 -8.10 3.29 -9.96
CA ILE A 67 -6.74 3.38 -9.44
C ILE A 67 -6.16 1.99 -9.16
N ASN A 68 -6.94 1.09 -8.57
CA ASN A 68 -6.47 -0.19 -8.02
C ASN A 68 -6.73 -1.41 -8.92
N LYS A 69 -7.67 -1.35 -9.86
CA LYS A 69 -8.06 -2.41 -10.81
C LYS A 69 -8.35 -3.79 -10.16
N LYS A 70 -8.61 -3.85 -8.86
CA LYS A 70 -8.91 -5.10 -8.13
C LYS A 70 -10.34 -5.58 -8.29
N ILE A 71 -11.26 -4.65 -8.56
CA ILE A 71 -12.70 -4.93 -8.69
C ILE A 71 -13.04 -4.89 -10.18
N SER A 72 -13.80 -5.88 -10.66
CA SER A 72 -14.18 -5.92 -12.07
C SER A 72 -15.25 -4.86 -12.40
N SER A 73 -15.29 -4.42 -13.66
CA SER A 73 -16.33 -3.51 -14.14
C SER A 73 -17.74 -4.11 -14.04
N GLU A 74 -17.86 -5.42 -14.19
CA GLU A 74 -19.11 -6.16 -14.03
C GLU A 74 -19.66 -6.03 -12.61
N THR A 75 -18.79 -6.19 -11.61
CA THR A 75 -19.18 -6.00 -10.19
C THR A 75 -19.68 -4.59 -9.92
N ILE A 76 -19.04 -3.57 -10.50
CA ILE A 76 -19.48 -2.19 -10.34
C ILE A 76 -20.86 -1.98 -10.98
N ASN A 77 -21.08 -2.54 -12.17
CA ASN A 77 -22.36 -2.44 -12.85
C ASN A 77 -23.47 -3.14 -12.06
N SER A 78 -23.20 -4.33 -11.52
CA SER A 78 -24.16 -5.04 -10.65
C SER A 78 -24.52 -4.22 -9.41
N ILE A 79 -23.54 -3.53 -8.80
CA ILE A 79 -23.82 -2.64 -7.64
C ILE A 79 -24.66 -1.41 -8.04
N LYS A 80 -24.43 -0.86 -9.23
CA LYS A 80 -25.24 0.28 -9.75
C LYS A 80 -26.70 -0.06 -9.99
N GLU A 81 -27.00 -1.29 -10.33
CA GLU A 81 -28.36 -1.77 -10.56
C GLU A 81 -29.17 -1.92 -9.26
N LEU A 82 -28.47 -1.97 -8.11
CA LEU A 82 -29.13 -2.04 -6.81
C LEU A 82 -29.83 -0.73 -6.48
N LYS A 83 -31.08 -0.83 -6.04
CA LYS A 83 -31.91 0.33 -5.62
C LYS A 83 -31.91 0.55 -4.12
N ASP A 84 -31.55 -0.48 -3.36
CA ASP A 84 -31.57 -0.47 -1.90
C ASP A 84 -30.23 0.05 -1.34
N PRO A 85 -30.21 1.21 -0.65
CA PRO A 85 -28.99 1.79 -0.08
C PRO A 85 -28.26 0.87 0.89
N SER A 86 -29.01 0.03 1.64
CA SER A 86 -28.41 -0.95 2.55
C SER A 86 -27.64 -2.01 1.78
N LYS A 87 -28.23 -2.58 0.74
CA LYS A 87 -27.56 -3.58 -0.12
C LYS A 87 -26.37 -3.00 -0.86
N ILE A 88 -26.45 -1.73 -1.27
CA ILE A 88 -25.31 -1.03 -1.88
C ILE A 88 -24.15 -0.94 -0.90
N ALA A 89 -24.41 -0.51 0.34
CA ALA A 89 -23.38 -0.41 1.38
C ALA A 89 -22.70 -1.75 1.66
N ASP A 90 -23.49 -2.82 1.78
CA ASP A 90 -23.01 -4.17 2.08
C ASP A 90 -22.20 -4.77 0.93
N ASN A 91 -22.67 -4.59 -0.31
CA ASN A 91 -21.93 -5.05 -1.48
C ASN A 91 -20.59 -4.30 -1.63
N ILE A 92 -20.58 -2.98 -1.43
CA ILE A 92 -19.33 -2.21 -1.45
C ILE A 92 -18.38 -2.73 -0.37
N ALA A 93 -18.89 -2.88 0.88
CA ALA A 93 -18.10 -3.34 2.02
C ALA A 93 -17.44 -4.72 1.79
N SER A 94 -18.10 -5.64 1.08
CA SER A 94 -17.57 -6.96 0.75
C SER A 94 -16.33 -6.91 -0.12
N HIS A 95 -16.22 -5.91 -1.00
CA HIS A 95 -15.12 -5.72 -1.95
C HIS A 95 -13.99 -4.83 -1.43
N LEU A 96 -14.18 -4.17 -0.26
CA LEU A 96 -13.13 -3.36 0.35
C LEU A 96 -12.04 -4.21 0.98
N ASN A 97 -10.79 -3.79 0.80
CA ASN A 97 -9.64 -4.42 1.42
C ASN A 97 -9.40 -3.82 2.82
N THR A 98 -10.25 -4.18 3.77
CA THR A 98 -10.25 -3.67 5.14
C THR A 98 -9.97 -4.77 6.14
N THR A 99 -9.66 -4.38 7.38
CA THR A 99 -9.47 -5.32 8.49
C THR A 99 -10.78 -6.01 8.86
N ILE A 100 -10.69 -7.19 9.50
CA ILE A 100 -11.87 -7.91 9.99
C ILE A 100 -12.66 -7.04 10.98
N SER A 101 -11.96 -6.29 11.83
CA SER A 101 -12.59 -5.38 12.79
C SER A 101 -13.41 -4.28 12.13
N GLU A 102 -12.92 -3.67 11.04
CA GLU A 102 -13.66 -2.65 10.29
C GLU A 102 -14.87 -3.27 9.58
N LYS A 103 -14.73 -4.47 9.01
CA LYS A 103 -15.86 -5.21 8.42
C LYS A 103 -16.92 -5.52 9.47
N GLN A 104 -16.51 -5.96 10.64
CA GLN A 104 -17.41 -6.24 11.75
C GLN A 104 -18.15 -4.97 12.21
N GLN A 105 -17.45 -3.85 12.34
CA GLN A 105 -18.05 -2.57 12.68
C GLN A 105 -19.15 -2.14 11.67
N MET A 106 -18.88 -2.32 10.37
CA MET A 106 -19.88 -2.05 9.34
C MET A 106 -21.08 -2.99 9.48
N PHE A 107 -20.85 -4.26 9.79
CA PHE A 107 -21.90 -5.27 10.01
C PHE A 107 -22.78 -4.96 11.22
N GLU A 108 -22.19 -4.48 12.31
CA GLU A 108 -22.88 -4.12 13.56
C GLU A 108 -23.64 -2.79 13.45
N THR A 109 -23.37 -1.97 12.44
CA THR A 109 -24.03 -0.68 12.27
C THR A 109 -25.39 -0.87 11.61
N ALA A 110 -26.47 -0.85 12.39
CA ALA A 110 -27.86 -0.94 11.90
C ALA A 110 -28.30 0.28 11.10
N ASP A 111 -27.84 1.47 11.49
CA ASP A 111 -28.13 2.74 10.82
C ASP A 111 -27.46 2.78 9.44
N VAL A 112 -28.28 2.71 8.38
CA VAL A 112 -27.80 2.65 6.99
C VAL A 112 -27.03 3.90 6.59
N LYS A 113 -27.41 5.08 7.09
CA LYS A 113 -26.70 6.34 6.82
C LYS A 113 -25.30 6.32 7.41
N LYS A 114 -25.17 5.89 8.66
CA LYS A 114 -23.88 5.76 9.33
C LYS A 114 -23.00 4.74 8.63
N ARG A 115 -23.58 3.59 8.22
CA ARG A 115 -22.87 2.54 7.49
C ARG A 115 -22.33 3.04 6.15
N LEU A 116 -23.13 3.75 5.35
CA LEU A 116 -22.68 4.36 4.10
C LEU A 116 -21.55 5.36 4.33
N ASN A 117 -21.63 6.19 5.37
CA ASN A 117 -20.56 7.12 5.72
C ASN A 117 -19.27 6.41 6.13
N ILE A 118 -19.36 5.30 6.89
CA ILE A 118 -18.18 4.48 7.23
C ILE A 118 -17.54 3.92 5.96
N VAL A 119 -18.34 3.35 5.06
CA VAL A 119 -17.86 2.80 3.77
C VAL A 119 -17.18 3.87 2.93
N ILE A 120 -17.79 5.07 2.80
CA ILE A 120 -17.19 6.21 2.07
C ILE A 120 -15.87 6.62 2.68
N LYS A 121 -15.79 6.75 4.01
CA LYS A 121 -14.57 7.13 4.73
C LYS A 121 -13.44 6.11 4.51
N ILE A 122 -13.76 4.83 4.55
CA ILE A 122 -12.77 3.76 4.29
C ILE A 122 -12.24 3.86 2.87
N MET A 123 -13.12 4.04 1.87
CA MET A 123 -12.70 4.21 0.48
C MET A 123 -11.83 5.45 0.26
N GLU A 124 -12.12 6.55 0.94
CA GLU A 124 -11.30 7.77 0.89
C GLU A 124 -9.91 7.55 1.48
N ASN A 125 -9.83 6.87 2.61
CA ASN A 125 -8.56 6.50 3.22
C ASN A 125 -7.74 5.58 2.29
N GLU A 126 -8.34 4.54 1.73
CA GLU A 126 -7.68 3.62 0.80
C GLU A 126 -7.19 4.36 -0.45
N THR A 127 -8.01 5.24 -1.02
CA THR A 127 -7.61 6.08 -2.16
C THR A 127 -6.41 6.97 -1.83
N SER A 128 -6.39 7.54 -0.63
CA SER A 128 -5.30 8.39 -0.16
C SER A 128 -4.01 7.60 0.01
N ILE A 129 -4.07 6.41 0.61
CA ILE A 129 -2.93 5.51 0.80
C ILE A 129 -2.33 5.12 -0.55
N ILE A 130 -3.15 4.68 -1.50
CA ILE A 130 -2.69 4.32 -2.86
C ILE A 130 -2.02 5.53 -3.55
N GLY A 131 -2.58 6.74 -3.36
CA GLY A 131 -2.01 7.97 -3.89
C GLY A 131 -0.61 8.26 -3.32
N VAL A 132 -0.41 8.04 -2.02
CA VAL A 132 0.89 8.19 -1.35
C VAL A 132 1.88 7.12 -1.84
N GLU A 133 1.46 5.85 -1.89
CA GLU A 133 2.30 4.75 -2.40
C GLU A 133 2.78 5.00 -3.84
N LYS A 134 1.88 5.44 -4.72
CA LYS A 134 2.23 5.78 -6.11
C LYS A 134 3.27 6.89 -6.17
N ARG A 135 3.14 7.91 -5.31
CA ARG A 135 4.08 9.03 -5.22
C ARG A 135 5.45 8.58 -4.71
N ILE A 136 5.47 7.74 -3.66
CA ILE A 136 6.72 7.17 -3.12
C ILE A 136 7.41 6.32 -4.19
N ARG A 137 6.67 5.41 -4.83
CA ARG A 137 7.22 4.56 -5.90
C ARG A 137 7.79 5.38 -7.06
N GLY A 138 7.11 6.47 -7.45
CA GLY A 138 7.61 7.39 -8.46
C GLY A 138 8.93 8.05 -8.06
N ARG A 139 9.04 8.55 -6.82
CA ARG A 139 10.28 9.15 -6.30
C ARG A 139 11.42 8.14 -6.24
N VAL A 140 11.17 6.94 -5.74
CA VAL A 140 12.17 5.87 -5.67
C VAL A 140 12.68 5.53 -7.08
N LYS A 141 11.76 5.37 -8.05
CA LYS A 141 12.14 5.11 -9.45
C LYS A 141 13.06 6.20 -10.00
N THR A 142 12.66 7.46 -9.85
CA THR A 142 13.48 8.61 -10.33
C THR A 142 14.85 8.65 -9.65
N GLN A 143 14.90 8.37 -8.34
CA GLN A 143 16.18 8.34 -7.62
C GLN A 143 17.08 7.19 -8.09
N MET A 144 16.48 6.00 -8.31
CA MET A 144 17.24 4.86 -8.86
C MET A 144 17.79 5.16 -10.26
N GLU A 145 16.98 5.73 -11.15
CA GLU A 145 17.41 6.11 -12.50
C GLU A 145 18.57 7.13 -12.45
N LYS A 146 18.49 8.11 -11.53
CA LYS A 146 19.56 9.09 -11.32
C LYS A 146 20.84 8.43 -10.84
N THR A 147 20.78 7.59 -9.81
CA THR A 147 21.94 6.89 -9.26
C THR A 147 22.59 5.97 -10.29
N GLN A 148 21.76 5.25 -11.07
CA GLN A 148 22.24 4.37 -12.13
C GLN A 148 22.98 5.15 -13.24
N ARG A 149 22.44 6.33 -13.61
CA ARG A 149 23.08 7.22 -14.57
C ARG A 149 24.41 7.77 -14.04
N GLU A 150 24.46 8.21 -12.78
CA GLU A 150 25.69 8.68 -12.11
C GLU A 150 26.75 7.57 -12.07
N TYR A 151 26.34 6.34 -11.72
CA TYR A 151 27.25 5.20 -11.74
C TYR A 151 27.83 4.95 -13.13
N TYR A 152 26.98 4.92 -14.17
CA TYR A 152 27.41 4.70 -15.55
C TYR A 152 28.38 5.79 -16.03
N LEU A 153 28.10 7.06 -15.74
CA LEU A 153 28.97 8.17 -16.08
C LEU A 153 30.33 8.09 -15.36
N ASN A 154 30.32 7.70 -14.08
CA ASN A 154 31.57 7.51 -13.33
C ASN A 154 32.39 6.35 -13.87
N GLU A 155 31.79 5.25 -14.29
CA GLU A 155 32.51 4.14 -14.92
C GLU A 155 33.07 4.53 -16.29
N GLN A 156 32.31 5.28 -17.10
CA GLN A 156 32.84 5.84 -18.35
C GLN A 156 34.00 6.77 -18.10
N LEU A 157 33.95 7.65 -17.11
CA LEU A 157 35.00 8.57 -16.75
C LEU A 157 36.27 7.79 -16.34
N LYS A 158 36.14 6.75 -15.51
CA LYS A 158 37.24 5.87 -15.14
C LYS A 158 37.87 5.17 -16.36
N ALA A 159 37.03 4.66 -17.29
CA ALA A 159 37.53 4.01 -18.50
C ALA A 159 38.32 4.98 -19.38
N ILE A 160 37.80 6.18 -19.59
CA ILE A 160 38.47 7.25 -20.36
C ILE A 160 39.80 7.65 -19.69
N GLN A 161 39.81 7.86 -18.37
CA GLN A 161 41.01 8.17 -17.62
C GLN A 161 42.08 7.08 -17.75
N LYS A 162 41.64 5.80 -17.75
CA LYS A 162 42.53 4.66 -17.95
C LYS A 162 43.14 4.63 -19.37
N GLU A 163 42.32 4.93 -20.40
CA GLU A 163 42.79 5.01 -21.79
C GLU A 163 43.75 6.20 -22.03
N LEU A 164 43.55 7.31 -21.32
CA LEU A 164 44.42 8.49 -21.38
C LEU A 164 45.72 8.33 -20.57
N GLY A 165 45.89 7.20 -19.86
CA GLY A 165 47.10 6.95 -19.07
C GLY A 165 47.17 7.75 -17.76
N GLU A 166 46.13 8.52 -17.40
CA GLU A 166 46.16 9.40 -16.24
C GLU A 166 45.98 8.68 -14.87
N ILE A 167 45.64 7.39 -14.87
CA ILE A 167 45.34 6.67 -13.62
C ILE A 167 46.55 5.94 -13.03
N GLU A 168 47.57 5.58 -13.82
CA GLU A 168 48.72 4.85 -13.27
C GLU A 168 49.68 5.74 -12.50
N ASP A 169 49.90 6.99 -12.93
CA ASP A 169 50.83 7.90 -12.25
C ASP A 169 50.23 8.64 -11.03
N GLY A 170 48.95 9.05 -11.10
CA GLY A 170 48.33 9.89 -10.04
C GLY A 170 48.01 9.16 -8.74
N LYS A 171 47.75 7.84 -8.77
CA LYS A 171 47.45 7.07 -7.54
C LYS A 171 48.72 6.75 -6.74
N ASP A 172 49.84 6.55 -7.42
CA ASP A 172 51.11 6.26 -6.75
C ASP A 172 51.72 7.55 -6.14
N GLU A 173 51.64 8.68 -6.83
CA GLU A 173 52.15 9.97 -6.34
C GLU A 173 51.38 10.48 -5.11
N ASN A 174 50.04 10.47 -5.12
CA ASN A 174 49.23 10.85 -3.99
C ASN A 174 49.34 9.88 -2.80
N SER A 175 49.51 8.59 -3.06
CA SER A 175 49.80 7.58 -2.04
C SER A 175 51.19 7.76 -1.44
N ASN A 176 52.17 8.07 -2.27
CA ASN A 176 53.54 8.33 -1.84
C ASN A 176 53.68 9.63 -1.04
N LEU A 177 52.99 10.72 -1.47
CA LEU A 177 52.87 11.97 -0.72
C LEU A 177 52.21 11.79 0.64
N ASN A 178 51.12 11.00 0.71
CA ASN A 178 50.45 10.71 1.97
C ASN A 178 51.35 9.92 2.94
N LYS A 179 52.08 8.93 2.44
CA LYS A 179 53.10 8.18 3.22
C LYS A 179 54.24 9.07 3.65
N ALA A 180 54.69 10.00 2.81
CA ALA A 180 55.78 10.95 3.13
C ALA A 180 55.32 11.95 4.23
N ILE A 181 54.09 12.48 4.15
CA ILE A 181 53.51 13.36 5.18
C ILE A 181 53.41 12.64 6.52
N LEU A 182 52.99 11.36 6.52
CA LEU A 182 52.85 10.56 7.75
C LEU A 182 54.21 10.17 8.34
N LYS A 183 55.24 9.97 7.50
CA LYS A 183 56.61 9.65 7.94
C LYS A 183 57.41 10.87 8.38
N SER A 184 57.09 12.06 7.89
CA SER A 184 57.72 13.29 8.32
C SER A 184 57.32 13.62 9.75
N LYS A 185 58.27 13.82 10.64
CA LYS A 185 58.06 14.18 12.04
C LYS A 185 57.59 15.65 12.18
N MET A 186 56.53 16.04 11.45
CA MET A 186 55.97 17.40 11.50
C MET A 186 55.09 17.61 12.76
N PRO A 187 55.01 18.85 13.25
CA PRO A 187 54.01 19.21 14.29
C PRO A 187 52.60 18.87 13.82
N LYS A 188 51.73 18.41 14.74
CA LYS A 188 50.38 17.92 14.44
C LYS A 188 49.49 18.90 13.67
N GLU A 189 49.66 20.22 13.87
CA GLU A 189 48.92 21.25 13.16
C GLU A 189 49.33 21.35 11.70
N VAL A 190 50.63 21.27 11.40
CA VAL A 190 51.17 21.32 10.04
C VAL A 190 50.77 20.05 9.28
N GLN A 191 50.84 18.89 9.92
CA GLN A 191 50.42 17.62 9.34
C GLN A 191 48.93 17.63 8.92
N LYS A 192 48.03 18.19 9.77
CA LYS A 192 46.62 18.36 9.44
C LYS A 192 46.42 19.29 8.23
N LYS A 193 47.17 20.38 8.14
CA LYS A 193 47.09 21.28 6.97
C LYS A 193 47.55 20.58 5.70
N CYS A 194 48.69 19.89 5.71
CA CYS A 194 49.19 19.16 4.55
C CYS A 194 48.20 18.09 4.08
N LEU A 195 47.59 17.32 4.99
CA LEU A 195 46.57 16.34 4.65
C LEU A 195 45.30 16.98 4.08
N SER A 196 44.90 18.16 4.55
CA SER A 196 43.76 18.89 3.99
C SER A 196 44.00 19.39 2.58
N GLU A 197 45.20 19.89 2.28
CA GLU A 197 45.60 20.33 0.94
C GLU A 197 45.74 19.15 -0.03
N LEU A 198 46.34 18.04 0.43
CA LEU A 198 46.39 16.79 -0.35
C LEU A 198 44.97 16.28 -0.71
N LYS A 199 44.00 16.44 0.19
CA LYS A 199 42.61 16.07 -0.06
C LYS A 199 41.92 16.99 -1.07
N LYS A 200 42.30 18.27 -1.12
CA LYS A 200 41.83 19.21 -2.14
C LYS A 200 42.41 18.87 -3.51
N LEU A 201 43.71 18.61 -3.58
CA LEU A 201 44.39 18.17 -4.81
C LEU A 201 43.80 16.90 -5.40
N LYS A 202 43.35 15.98 -4.56
CA LYS A 202 42.71 14.72 -4.99
C LYS A 202 41.31 14.94 -5.59
N ASN A 203 40.64 16.07 -5.28
CA ASN A 203 39.30 16.41 -5.74
C ASN A 203 39.32 17.47 -6.87
N MET A 204 40.49 17.96 -7.29
CA MET A 204 40.66 18.77 -8.48
C MET A 204 40.88 17.91 -9.70
#